data_993c877d2311fda5fe13c801d7b5fcd0
#
_entry.id   993c877d2311fda5fe13c801d7b5fcd0
#
_cell.length_a   1.000
_cell.length_b   1.000
_cell.length_c   1.000
_cell.angle_alpha   90.00
_cell.angle_beta   90.00
_cell.angle_gamma   90.00
#
_symmetry.space_group_name_H-M   'P 1'
#
loop_
_entity.id
_entity.type
_entity.pdbx_description
1 polymer ?
#
loop_
_entity_poly.entity_id
_entity_poly.type
_entity_poly.pdbx_seq_one_letter_code
_entity_poly.pdbx_strand_id
1 'polypeptide(L)'
;MGREGDRLHPLYEVTRRLATFTDLDELLRYATSRTRELLDAEGSAVLLLDPARREFTFGAASQSEARQATSARLLEIRFPAHLGVAGWVLAHDEALAVADAQHDPRFYNGVDQVTNITTRVILCAPLRARSGNIGVIEVINPARQPAAEDLEFLEALASDIAVAHEKTALQEELRGEVVGLRQVCRVAGLGLLALGTLLALGAVYVQLALALPLRELPTRPGVVDGLVCVLLGALLSAAGRGWLSRRGAATRG
;
A
#
# COMPACT_ATOMS: atom_id res chain seq x y z
N MET A 1 26.65 -22.96 20.59
CA MET A 1 27.02 -22.15 19.40
C MET A 1 26.34 -22.57 18.10
N GLY A 2 25.25 -23.33 18.13
CA GLY A 2 24.56 -23.86 16.93
C GLY A 2 23.16 -23.29 16.62
N ARG A 3 22.56 -22.49 17.51
CA ARG A 3 21.17 -22.01 17.35
C ARG A 3 21.01 -20.61 16.81
N GLU A 4 21.99 -19.72 16.97
CA GLU A 4 21.92 -18.34 16.41
C GLU A 4 22.06 -18.31 14.89
N GLY A 5 22.96 -19.13 14.33
CA GLY A 5 23.15 -19.21 12.87
C GLY A 5 21.94 -19.76 12.11
N ASP A 6 21.14 -20.59 12.77
CA ASP A 6 19.98 -21.27 12.14
C ASP A 6 18.76 -20.34 11.99
N ARG A 7 18.67 -19.26 12.76
CA ARG A 7 17.57 -18.25 12.70
C ARG A 7 17.88 -17.02 11.84
N LEU A 8 19.16 -16.70 11.66
CA LEU A 8 19.56 -15.56 10.82
C LEU A 8 19.26 -15.81 9.34
N HIS A 9 19.32 -17.06 8.89
CA HIS A 9 19.04 -17.40 7.51
C HIS A 9 17.56 -17.19 7.12
N PRO A 10 16.57 -17.67 7.90
CA PRO A 10 15.16 -17.38 7.64
C PRO A 10 14.81 -15.89 7.72
N LEU A 11 15.39 -15.15 8.68
CA LEU A 11 15.19 -13.70 8.77
C LEU A 11 15.68 -12.99 7.51
N TYR A 12 16.89 -13.29 7.07
CA TYR A 12 17.48 -12.72 5.85
C TYR A 12 16.63 -12.98 4.60
N GLU A 13 16.09 -14.19 4.45
CA GLU A 13 15.21 -14.53 3.33
C GLU A 13 13.91 -13.71 3.37
N VAL A 14 13.31 -13.56 4.55
CA VAL A 14 12.09 -12.75 4.72
C VAL A 14 12.35 -11.30 4.39
N THR A 15 13.39 -10.70 4.98
CA THR A 15 13.79 -9.31 4.72
C THR A 15 14.03 -9.04 3.24
N ARG A 16 14.81 -9.92 2.58
CA ARG A 16 15.06 -9.80 1.15
C ARG A 16 13.79 -9.83 0.33
N ARG A 17 12.85 -10.69 0.69
CA ARG A 17 11.58 -10.82 -0.03
C ARG A 17 10.63 -9.65 0.25
N LEU A 18 10.57 -9.14 1.49
CA LEU A 18 9.79 -7.95 1.83
C LEU A 18 10.18 -6.74 0.96
N ALA A 19 11.47 -6.59 0.66
CA ALA A 19 11.96 -5.51 -0.19
C ALA A 19 11.50 -5.57 -1.66
N THR A 20 10.99 -6.70 -2.14
CA THR A 20 10.56 -6.89 -3.54
C THR A 20 9.09 -6.57 -3.77
N PHE A 21 8.26 -6.53 -2.72
CA PHE A 21 6.84 -6.24 -2.85
C PHE A 21 6.60 -4.79 -3.33
N THR A 22 5.59 -4.64 -4.16
CA THR A 22 5.11 -3.35 -4.68
C THR A 22 3.64 -3.11 -4.37
N ASP A 23 2.99 -4.09 -3.76
CA ASP A 23 1.62 -4.06 -3.27
C ASP A 23 1.64 -4.24 -1.76
N LEU A 24 0.96 -3.33 -1.04
CA LEU A 24 0.98 -3.30 0.43
C LEU A 24 0.25 -4.51 1.03
N ASP A 25 -0.89 -4.88 0.48
CA ASP A 25 -1.68 -5.99 0.99
C ASP A 25 -0.94 -7.32 0.82
N GLU A 26 -0.24 -7.49 -0.30
CA GLU A 26 0.58 -8.68 -0.55
C GLU A 26 1.76 -8.76 0.42
N LEU A 27 2.42 -7.63 0.67
CA LEU A 27 3.51 -7.51 1.64
C LEU A 27 3.05 -7.92 3.05
N LEU A 28 1.95 -7.34 3.53
CA LEU A 28 1.46 -7.60 4.88
C LEU A 28 0.98 -9.05 5.05
N ARG A 29 0.31 -9.62 4.05
CA ARG A 29 -0.08 -11.05 4.06
C ARG A 29 1.14 -11.97 4.11
N TYR A 30 2.17 -11.68 3.32
CA TYR A 30 3.41 -12.46 3.37
C TYR A 30 4.09 -12.34 4.73
N ALA A 31 4.21 -11.13 5.27
CA ALA A 31 4.83 -10.87 6.57
C ALA A 31 4.12 -11.64 7.69
N THR A 32 2.79 -11.54 7.79
CA THR A 32 2.02 -12.24 8.83
C THR A 32 2.11 -13.76 8.69
N SER A 33 2.02 -14.30 7.46
CA SER A 33 2.11 -15.74 7.24
C SER A 33 3.48 -16.28 7.67
N ARG A 34 4.56 -15.61 7.25
CA ARG A 34 5.93 -16.04 7.59
C ARG A 34 6.24 -15.88 9.06
N THR A 35 5.79 -14.80 9.69
CA THR A 35 5.95 -14.62 11.16
C THR A 35 5.29 -15.74 11.94
N ARG A 36 4.03 -16.08 11.59
CA ARG A 36 3.30 -17.18 12.20
C ARG A 36 4.05 -18.52 12.06
N GLU A 37 4.52 -18.82 10.84
CA GLU A 37 5.25 -20.06 10.56
C GLU A 37 6.58 -20.14 11.32
N LEU A 38 7.38 -19.08 11.33
CA LEU A 38 8.71 -19.04 11.96
C LEU A 38 8.65 -19.14 13.49
N LEU A 39 7.57 -18.61 14.09
CA LEU A 39 7.34 -18.70 15.54
C LEU A 39 6.43 -19.86 15.94
N ASP A 40 6.03 -20.72 14.97
CA ASP A 40 5.13 -21.86 15.17
C ASP A 40 3.91 -21.47 16.02
N ALA A 41 3.20 -20.44 15.55
CA ALA A 41 2.11 -19.81 16.30
C ALA A 41 0.72 -20.16 15.73
N GLU A 42 -0.32 -20.05 16.56
CA GLU A 42 -1.71 -20.18 16.11
C GLU A 42 -2.11 -19.02 15.18
N GLY A 43 -1.62 -17.79 15.45
CA GLY A 43 -1.94 -16.64 14.67
C GLY A 43 -0.86 -15.56 14.70
N SER A 44 -0.84 -14.76 13.65
CA SER A 44 -0.08 -13.50 13.56
C SER A 44 -0.91 -12.46 12.83
N ALA A 45 -0.79 -11.20 13.24
CA ALA A 45 -1.49 -10.08 12.63
C ALA A 45 -0.64 -8.82 12.63
N VAL A 46 -0.81 -8.00 11.61
CA VAL A 46 -0.36 -6.61 11.59
C VAL A 46 -1.55 -5.71 11.83
N LEU A 47 -1.45 -4.89 12.87
CA LEU A 47 -2.40 -3.85 13.21
C LEU A 47 -1.83 -2.50 12.80
N LEU A 48 -2.52 -1.81 11.92
CA LEU A 48 -2.15 -0.48 11.45
C LEU A 48 -2.91 0.59 12.24
N LEU A 49 -2.21 1.65 12.60
CA LEU A 49 -2.79 2.79 13.28
C LEU A 49 -3.47 3.72 12.28
N ASP A 50 -4.77 3.99 12.45
CA ASP A 50 -5.43 5.14 11.84
C ASP A 50 -5.23 6.36 12.77
N PRO A 51 -4.31 7.30 12.42
CA PRO A 51 -4.00 8.42 13.30
C PRO A 51 -5.16 9.42 13.42
N ALA A 52 -6.04 9.50 12.40
CA ALA A 52 -7.17 10.41 12.40
C ALA A 52 -8.27 9.96 13.36
N ARG A 53 -8.52 8.65 13.43
CA ARG A 53 -9.53 8.04 14.29
C ARG A 53 -8.97 7.57 15.64
N ARG A 54 -7.63 7.46 15.74
CA ARG A 54 -6.95 6.86 16.89
C ARG A 54 -7.42 5.43 17.18
N GLU A 55 -7.57 4.65 16.09
CA GLU A 55 -8.02 3.27 16.11
C GLU A 55 -6.99 2.37 15.45
N PHE A 56 -6.94 1.12 15.89
CA PHE A 56 -6.28 0.04 15.16
C PHE A 56 -7.22 -0.59 14.15
N THR A 57 -6.66 -0.92 13.00
CA THR A 57 -7.28 -1.75 11.97
C THR A 57 -6.35 -2.90 11.64
N PHE A 58 -6.88 -4.08 11.38
CA PHE A 58 -6.07 -5.20 10.92
C PHE A 58 -5.69 -4.97 9.46
N GLY A 59 -4.40 -4.73 9.18
CA GLY A 59 -3.87 -4.65 7.83
C GLY A 59 -3.73 -6.04 7.18
N ALA A 60 -3.33 -7.03 7.97
CA ALA A 60 -3.32 -8.44 7.58
C ALA A 60 -3.38 -9.35 8.81
N ALA A 61 -3.91 -10.55 8.62
CA ALA A 61 -3.93 -11.59 9.63
C ALA A 61 -3.70 -12.96 8.99
N SER A 62 -2.91 -13.80 9.66
CA SER A 62 -2.67 -15.20 9.31
C SER A 62 -3.01 -16.08 10.50
N GLN A 63 -3.87 -17.06 10.30
CA GLN A 63 -4.29 -18.03 11.31
C GLN A 63 -3.89 -19.44 10.86
N SER A 64 -3.84 -20.38 11.80
CA SER A 64 -3.66 -21.79 11.49
C SER A 64 -4.76 -22.28 10.54
N GLU A 65 -4.51 -23.36 9.81
CA GLU A 65 -5.47 -23.91 8.82
C GLU A 65 -6.86 -24.15 9.42
N ALA A 66 -6.93 -24.62 10.66
CA ALA A 66 -8.18 -24.86 11.37
C ALA A 66 -9.00 -23.57 11.62
N ARG A 67 -8.39 -22.39 11.53
CA ARG A 67 -8.99 -21.08 11.83
C ARG A 67 -8.88 -20.06 10.70
N GLN A 68 -8.60 -20.51 9.48
CA GLN A 68 -8.38 -19.61 8.34
C GLN A 68 -9.58 -18.70 8.05
N ALA A 69 -10.81 -19.16 8.28
CA ALA A 69 -12.01 -18.33 8.17
C ALA A 69 -12.03 -17.13 9.15
N THR A 70 -11.31 -17.22 10.26
CA THR A 70 -11.20 -16.15 11.26
C THR A 70 -10.33 -14.99 10.76
N SER A 71 -9.37 -15.25 9.87
CA SER A 71 -8.53 -14.19 9.28
C SER A 71 -9.36 -13.11 8.55
N ALA A 72 -10.39 -13.51 7.82
CA ALA A 72 -11.28 -12.56 7.15
C ALA A 72 -12.07 -11.70 8.13
N ARG A 73 -12.56 -12.29 9.23
CA ARG A 73 -13.28 -11.57 10.28
C ARG A 73 -12.40 -10.55 11.00
N LEU A 74 -11.13 -10.88 11.24
CA LEU A 74 -10.17 -9.96 11.87
C LEU A 74 -10.02 -8.66 11.07
N LEU A 75 -9.99 -8.72 9.74
CA LEU A 75 -9.83 -7.54 8.87
C LEU A 75 -11.01 -6.54 8.96
N GLU A 76 -12.16 -6.98 9.47
CA GLU A 76 -13.34 -6.12 9.68
C GLU A 76 -13.34 -5.44 11.06
N ILE A 77 -12.50 -5.90 11.99
CA ILE A 77 -12.45 -5.39 13.36
C ILE A 77 -11.66 -4.09 13.42
N ARG A 78 -12.21 -3.15 14.19
CA ARG A 78 -11.56 -1.89 14.60
C ARG A 78 -11.70 -1.74 16.10
N PHE A 79 -10.67 -1.22 16.75
CA PHE A 79 -10.74 -0.91 18.17
C PHE A 79 -9.81 0.27 18.53
N PRO A 80 -10.08 0.99 19.63
CA PRO A 80 -9.29 2.16 20.04
C PRO A 80 -7.81 1.82 20.24
N ALA A 81 -6.92 2.67 19.70
CA ALA A 81 -5.47 2.43 19.67
C ALA A 81 -4.80 2.45 21.05
N HIS A 82 -5.50 2.83 22.12
CA HIS A 82 -4.99 2.79 23.48
C HIS A 82 -5.32 1.49 24.24
N LEU A 83 -6.11 0.59 23.63
CA LEU A 83 -6.54 -0.65 24.26
C LEU A 83 -5.59 -1.81 23.93
N GLY A 84 -5.52 -2.73 24.86
CA GLY A 84 -4.83 -3.99 24.68
C GLY A 84 -3.30 -3.89 24.80
N VAL A 85 -2.65 -5.02 24.63
CA VAL A 85 -1.19 -5.13 24.55
C VAL A 85 -0.66 -4.29 23.37
N ALA A 86 -1.38 -4.27 22.24
CA ALA A 86 -1.06 -3.41 21.11
C ALA A 86 -1.00 -1.94 21.48
N GLY A 87 -1.98 -1.45 22.24
CA GLY A 87 -2.02 -0.06 22.70
C GLY A 87 -0.88 0.28 23.66
N TRP A 88 -0.54 -0.64 24.53
CA TRP A 88 0.60 -0.47 25.44
C TRP A 88 1.92 -0.38 24.65
N VAL A 89 2.16 -1.29 23.71
CA VAL A 89 3.35 -1.30 22.84
C VAL A 89 3.44 -0.03 22.00
N LEU A 90 2.32 0.44 21.47
CA LEU A 90 2.27 1.70 20.71
C LEU A 90 2.66 2.91 21.58
N ALA A 91 2.17 2.94 22.83
CA ALA A 91 2.38 4.07 23.75
C ALA A 91 3.80 4.12 24.32
N HIS A 92 4.43 2.97 24.57
CA HIS A 92 5.77 2.88 25.17
C HIS A 92 6.88 2.70 24.16
N ASP A 93 6.52 2.39 22.91
CA ASP A 93 7.46 2.08 21.84
C ASP A 93 8.44 0.94 22.19
N GLU A 94 7.96 -0.05 22.93
CA GLU A 94 8.72 -1.21 23.41
C GLU A 94 8.00 -2.50 23.02
N ALA A 95 8.76 -3.49 22.55
CA ALA A 95 8.21 -4.82 22.32
C ALA A 95 7.90 -5.52 23.64
N LEU A 96 6.85 -6.33 23.63
CA LEU A 96 6.35 -6.98 24.82
C LEU A 96 5.99 -8.44 24.58
N ALA A 97 6.40 -9.34 25.47
CA ALA A 97 5.94 -10.70 25.57
C ALA A 97 5.06 -10.89 26.82
N VAL A 98 3.84 -11.37 26.62
CA VAL A 98 2.88 -11.65 27.69
C VAL A 98 2.64 -13.17 27.73
N ALA A 99 3.08 -13.82 28.79
CA ALA A 99 3.01 -15.28 28.93
C ALA A 99 1.63 -15.81 29.37
N ASP A 100 0.82 -14.95 30.00
CA ASP A 100 -0.55 -15.25 30.43
C ASP A 100 -1.44 -14.04 30.15
N ALA A 101 -1.94 -13.98 28.91
CA ALA A 101 -2.72 -12.83 28.42
C ALA A 101 -4.06 -12.69 29.17
N GLN A 102 -4.69 -13.78 29.55
CA GLN A 102 -6.01 -13.74 30.19
C GLN A 102 -5.98 -13.09 31.58
N HIS A 103 -4.83 -13.09 32.25
CA HIS A 103 -4.64 -12.47 33.57
C HIS A 103 -3.82 -11.16 33.50
N ASP A 104 -3.37 -10.75 32.31
CA ASP A 104 -2.64 -9.48 32.16
C ASP A 104 -3.61 -8.30 32.12
N PRO A 105 -3.45 -7.27 32.98
CA PRO A 105 -4.35 -6.11 33.04
C PRO A 105 -4.36 -5.26 31.77
N ARG A 106 -3.37 -5.43 30.91
CA ARG A 106 -3.30 -4.76 29.61
C ARG A 106 -4.06 -5.50 28.50
N PHE A 107 -4.50 -6.73 28.75
CA PHE A 107 -5.16 -7.52 27.74
C PHE A 107 -6.57 -6.99 27.41
N TYR A 108 -6.88 -6.85 26.12
CA TYR A 108 -8.20 -6.50 25.63
C TYR A 108 -8.86 -7.69 24.97
N ASN A 109 -9.88 -8.24 25.62
CA ASN A 109 -10.55 -9.47 25.19
C ASN A 109 -11.62 -9.26 24.08
N GLY A 110 -11.86 -8.02 23.63
CA GLY A 110 -12.90 -7.72 22.64
C GLY A 110 -12.68 -8.44 21.31
N VAL A 111 -11.43 -8.62 20.91
CA VAL A 111 -11.09 -9.38 19.67
C VAL A 111 -11.38 -10.86 19.87
N ASP A 112 -11.00 -11.46 21.00
CA ASP A 112 -11.26 -12.85 21.33
C ASP A 112 -12.77 -13.16 21.32
N GLN A 113 -13.59 -12.27 21.86
CA GLN A 113 -15.05 -12.43 21.90
C GLN A 113 -15.70 -12.48 20.50
N VAL A 114 -15.20 -11.65 19.57
CA VAL A 114 -15.73 -11.61 18.19
C VAL A 114 -15.24 -12.81 17.37
N THR A 115 -14.02 -13.27 17.62
CA THR A 115 -13.34 -14.30 16.81
C THR A 115 -13.48 -15.70 17.38
N ASN A 116 -13.94 -15.86 18.63
CA ASN A 116 -13.91 -17.10 19.40
C ASN A 116 -12.49 -17.71 19.51
N ILE A 117 -11.47 -16.86 19.52
CA ILE A 117 -10.09 -17.25 19.85
C ILE A 117 -9.93 -17.11 21.36
N THR A 118 -9.12 -17.97 21.96
CA THR A 118 -8.64 -17.80 23.32
C THR A 118 -7.16 -17.48 23.27
N THR A 119 -6.84 -16.22 23.43
CA THR A 119 -5.45 -15.75 23.44
C THR A 119 -4.81 -16.00 24.79
N ARG A 120 -3.80 -16.85 24.86
CA ARG A 120 -3.07 -17.21 26.08
C ARG A 120 -1.74 -16.51 26.19
N VAL A 121 -1.03 -16.43 25.07
CA VAL A 121 0.31 -15.84 24.98
C VAL A 121 0.32 -14.83 23.85
N ILE A 122 0.95 -13.68 24.06
CA ILE A 122 1.10 -12.62 23.06
C ILE A 122 2.56 -12.20 23.00
N LEU A 123 3.11 -12.10 21.79
CA LEU A 123 4.28 -11.29 21.49
C LEU A 123 3.81 -10.14 20.64
N CYS A 124 4.25 -8.93 20.96
CA CYS A 124 3.86 -7.74 20.24
C CYS A 124 5.08 -6.83 20.05
N ALA A 125 5.29 -6.33 18.85
CA ALA A 125 6.40 -5.41 18.54
C ALA A 125 5.91 -4.21 17.72
N PRO A 126 6.46 -3.00 17.96
CA PRO A 126 6.06 -1.78 17.26
C PRO A 126 6.62 -1.74 15.83
N LEU A 127 5.83 -1.24 14.89
CA LEU A 127 6.23 -0.99 13.50
C LEU A 127 6.77 0.45 13.40
N ARG A 128 8.07 0.61 13.59
CA ARG A 128 8.75 1.91 13.60
C ARG A 128 9.15 2.33 12.19
N ALA A 129 8.39 3.24 11.59
CA ALA A 129 8.75 3.89 10.34
C ALA A 129 9.44 5.25 10.60
N ARG A 130 9.98 5.88 9.56
CA ARG A 130 10.57 7.23 9.67
C ARG A 130 9.54 8.30 10.05
N SER A 131 8.31 8.11 9.61
CA SER A 131 7.17 8.98 9.92
C SER A 131 6.66 8.84 11.36
N GLY A 132 7.18 7.87 12.11
CA GLY A 132 6.74 7.50 13.45
C GLY A 132 6.25 6.06 13.52
N ASN A 133 5.62 5.70 14.62
CA ASN A 133 5.06 4.36 14.79
C ASN A 133 3.76 4.22 13.99
N ILE A 134 3.74 3.31 13.01
CA ILE A 134 2.62 3.10 12.09
C ILE A 134 1.65 1.99 12.53
N GLY A 135 1.99 1.29 13.62
CA GLY A 135 1.19 0.19 14.13
C GLY A 135 2.02 -0.81 14.91
N VAL A 136 1.53 -2.03 14.99
CA VAL A 136 2.21 -3.14 15.68
C VAL A 136 2.06 -4.45 14.89
N ILE A 137 2.98 -5.38 15.12
CA ILE A 137 2.80 -6.78 14.75
C ILE A 137 2.57 -7.61 16.01
N GLU A 138 1.58 -8.48 15.98
CA GLU A 138 1.26 -9.40 17.05
C GLU A 138 1.38 -10.86 16.60
N VAL A 139 1.83 -11.69 17.53
CA VAL A 139 1.85 -13.15 17.42
C VAL A 139 1.14 -13.71 18.62
N ILE A 140 0.19 -14.59 18.38
CA ILE A 140 -0.61 -15.20 19.45
C ILE A 140 -0.41 -16.70 19.51
N ASN A 141 -0.37 -17.21 20.74
CA ASN A 141 -0.31 -18.63 21.07
C ASN A 141 0.81 -19.38 20.31
N PRO A 142 2.08 -18.98 20.42
CA PRO A 142 3.17 -19.81 19.90
C PRO A 142 3.17 -21.18 20.58
N ALA A 143 3.59 -22.22 19.87
CA ALA A 143 3.55 -23.60 20.35
C ALA A 143 4.39 -23.84 21.61
N ARG A 144 5.41 -23.01 21.83
CA ARG A 144 6.25 -23.01 23.04
C ARG A 144 6.22 -21.65 23.74
N GLN A 145 6.59 -21.64 25.01
CA GLN A 145 6.79 -20.40 25.73
C GLN A 145 7.84 -19.53 25.03
N PRO A 146 7.55 -18.23 24.80
CA PRO A 146 8.47 -17.34 24.13
C PRO A 146 9.75 -17.14 24.96
N ALA A 147 10.88 -17.16 24.28
CA ALA A 147 12.17 -16.74 24.83
C ALA A 147 12.44 -15.27 24.48
N ALA A 148 13.42 -14.65 25.14
CA ALA A 148 13.84 -13.28 24.81
C ALA A 148 14.24 -13.13 23.33
N GLU A 149 14.92 -14.14 22.79
CA GLU A 149 15.33 -14.21 21.39
C GLU A 149 14.14 -14.18 20.39
N ASP A 150 12.96 -14.68 20.78
CA ASP A 150 11.76 -14.61 19.92
C ASP A 150 11.22 -13.21 19.84
N LEU A 151 11.33 -12.45 20.91
CA LEU A 151 10.93 -11.04 20.95
C LEU A 151 11.90 -10.18 20.14
N GLU A 152 13.22 -10.38 20.31
CA GLU A 152 14.24 -9.71 19.49
C GLU A 152 14.07 -10.00 18.00
N PHE A 153 13.77 -11.25 17.65
CA PHE A 153 13.45 -11.65 16.28
C PHE A 153 12.23 -10.92 15.75
N LEU A 154 11.15 -10.84 16.54
CA LEU A 154 9.93 -10.14 16.17
C LEU A 154 10.16 -8.63 15.98
N GLU A 155 10.97 -7.98 16.84
CA GLU A 155 11.36 -6.58 16.70
C GLU A 155 12.14 -6.31 15.41
N ALA A 156 13.13 -7.16 15.09
CA ALA A 156 13.88 -7.04 13.85
C ALA A 156 12.96 -7.15 12.63
N LEU A 157 12.07 -8.15 12.65
CA LEU A 157 11.10 -8.33 11.56
C LEU A 157 10.10 -7.17 11.48
N ALA A 158 9.63 -6.65 12.61
CA ALA A 158 8.75 -5.48 12.67
C ALA A 158 9.40 -4.25 12.02
N SER A 159 10.70 -4.03 12.27
CA SER A 159 11.47 -2.95 11.64
C SER A 159 11.51 -3.11 10.11
N ASP A 160 11.76 -4.32 9.62
CA ASP A 160 11.82 -4.60 8.19
C ASP A 160 10.45 -4.42 7.51
N ILE A 161 9.36 -4.85 8.17
CA ILE A 161 7.99 -4.64 7.72
C ILE A 161 7.67 -3.14 7.64
N ALA A 162 8.03 -2.37 8.67
CA ALA A 162 7.77 -0.92 8.71
C ALA A 162 8.48 -0.19 7.56
N VAL A 163 9.74 -0.51 7.28
CA VAL A 163 10.52 0.06 6.15
C VAL A 163 9.89 -0.32 4.81
N ALA A 164 9.51 -1.59 4.65
CA ALA A 164 8.90 -2.06 3.43
C ALA A 164 7.51 -1.44 3.19
N HIS A 165 6.71 -1.29 4.26
CA HIS A 165 5.41 -0.60 4.24
C HIS A 165 5.58 0.86 3.79
N GLU A 166 6.49 1.61 4.41
CA GLU A 166 6.74 3.02 4.06
C GLU A 166 7.16 3.18 2.60
N LYS A 167 8.07 2.32 2.12
CA LYS A 167 8.48 2.29 0.72
C LYS A 167 7.30 2.05 -0.22
N THR A 168 6.46 1.06 0.09
CA THR A 168 5.33 0.68 -0.76
C THR A 168 4.27 1.77 -0.78
N ALA A 169 3.94 2.36 0.38
CA ALA A 169 3.01 3.47 0.49
C ALA A 169 3.45 4.70 -0.33
N LEU A 170 4.74 5.08 -0.24
CA LEU A 170 5.31 6.15 -1.06
C LEU A 170 5.25 5.85 -2.57
N GLN A 171 5.48 4.59 -2.96
CA GLN A 171 5.39 4.18 -4.36
C GLN A 171 3.95 4.26 -4.90
N GLU A 172 2.97 3.93 -4.08
CA GLU A 172 1.54 4.04 -4.44
C GLU A 172 1.11 5.49 -4.57
N GLU A 173 1.51 6.36 -3.66
CA GLU A 173 1.26 7.80 -3.72
C GLU A 173 1.82 8.42 -5.00
N LEU A 174 3.10 8.16 -5.31
CA LEU A 174 3.74 8.63 -6.54
C LEU A 174 3.05 8.09 -7.81
N ARG A 175 2.55 6.85 -7.79
CA ARG A 175 1.78 6.29 -8.90
C ARG A 175 0.44 7.01 -9.09
N GLY A 176 -0.23 7.34 -7.99
CA GLY A 176 -1.50 8.09 -8.00
C GLY A 176 -1.35 9.46 -8.63
N GLU A 177 -0.33 10.23 -8.25
CA GLU A 177 -0.04 11.55 -8.83
C GLU A 177 0.24 11.50 -10.34
N VAL A 178 1.05 10.52 -10.77
CA VAL A 178 1.35 10.34 -12.20
C VAL A 178 0.11 9.99 -13.01
N VAL A 179 -0.80 9.19 -12.48
CA VAL A 179 -2.08 8.86 -13.14
C VAL A 179 -2.96 10.10 -13.26
N GLY A 180 -3.04 10.91 -12.21
CA GLY A 180 -3.79 12.18 -12.20
C GLY A 180 -3.29 13.16 -13.27
N LEU A 181 -1.97 13.39 -13.33
CA LEU A 181 -1.35 14.26 -14.34
C LEU A 181 -1.64 13.79 -15.77
N ARG A 182 -1.63 12.48 -16.04
CA ARG A 182 -1.96 11.92 -17.35
C ARG A 182 -3.40 12.17 -17.75
N GLN A 183 -4.32 12.08 -16.81
CA GLN A 183 -5.75 12.32 -17.08
C GLN A 183 -5.97 13.79 -17.42
N VAL A 184 -5.33 14.72 -16.70
CA VAL A 184 -5.37 16.15 -17.01
C VAL A 184 -4.77 16.43 -18.40
N CYS A 185 -3.61 15.87 -18.74
CA CYS A 185 -3.01 16.02 -20.07
C CYS A 185 -3.90 15.47 -21.20
N ARG A 186 -4.60 14.34 -20.97
CA ARG A 186 -5.55 13.80 -21.94
C ARG A 186 -6.73 14.72 -22.19
N VAL A 187 -7.37 15.19 -21.10
CA VAL A 187 -8.53 16.06 -21.20
C VAL A 187 -8.16 17.39 -21.87
N ALA A 188 -7.03 17.99 -21.47
CA ALA A 188 -6.51 19.19 -22.09
C ALA A 188 -6.19 18.97 -23.59
N GLY A 189 -5.56 17.86 -23.95
CA GLY A 189 -5.26 17.50 -25.33
C GLY A 189 -6.52 17.32 -26.19
N LEU A 190 -7.55 16.66 -25.67
CA LEU A 190 -8.83 16.52 -26.34
C LEU A 190 -9.55 17.87 -26.51
N GLY A 191 -9.49 18.73 -25.50
CA GLY A 191 -10.04 20.09 -25.56
C GLY A 191 -9.39 20.95 -26.63
N LEU A 192 -8.05 20.91 -26.74
CA LEU A 192 -7.30 21.59 -27.77
C LEU A 192 -7.59 21.05 -29.18
N LEU A 193 -7.74 19.74 -29.32
CA LEU A 193 -8.15 19.12 -30.60
C LEU A 193 -9.55 19.58 -31.01
N ALA A 194 -10.51 19.58 -30.10
CA ALA A 194 -11.87 20.05 -30.38
C ALA A 194 -11.90 21.54 -30.77
N LEU A 195 -11.17 22.39 -30.03
CA LEU A 195 -11.05 23.81 -30.32
C LEU A 195 -10.41 24.05 -31.69
N GLY A 196 -9.31 23.35 -31.98
CA GLY A 196 -8.61 23.46 -33.27
C GLY A 196 -9.49 23.05 -34.46
N THR A 197 -10.26 21.96 -34.31
CA THR A 197 -11.19 21.53 -35.36
C THR A 197 -12.33 22.53 -35.55
N LEU A 198 -12.85 23.10 -34.46
CA LEU A 198 -13.91 24.11 -34.54
C LEU A 198 -13.42 25.41 -35.25
N LEU A 199 -12.22 25.87 -34.90
CA LEU A 199 -11.61 27.03 -35.56
C LEU A 199 -11.34 26.79 -37.05
N ALA A 200 -10.83 25.62 -37.40
CA ALA A 200 -10.59 25.27 -38.81
C ALA A 200 -11.90 25.18 -39.60
N LEU A 201 -12.94 24.57 -39.06
CA LEU A 201 -14.26 24.50 -39.70
C LEU A 201 -14.90 25.86 -39.82
N GLY A 202 -14.80 26.73 -38.81
CA GLY A 202 -15.28 28.11 -38.84
C GLY A 202 -14.60 28.92 -39.95
N ALA A 203 -13.28 28.80 -40.10
CA ALA A 203 -12.53 29.46 -41.16
C ALA A 203 -12.97 29.01 -42.56
N VAL A 204 -13.18 27.71 -42.75
CA VAL A 204 -13.71 27.15 -44.01
C VAL A 204 -15.12 27.67 -44.29
N TYR A 205 -15.98 27.70 -43.28
CA TYR A 205 -17.35 28.25 -43.45
C TYR A 205 -17.36 29.71 -43.85
N VAL A 206 -16.55 30.57 -43.22
CA VAL A 206 -16.43 32.00 -43.56
C VAL A 206 -15.91 32.13 -44.98
N GLN A 207 -14.94 31.35 -45.42
CA GLN A 207 -14.37 31.35 -46.74
C GLN A 207 -15.44 31.04 -47.83
N LEU A 208 -16.24 29.99 -47.58
CA LEU A 208 -17.36 29.62 -48.46
C LEU A 208 -18.43 30.73 -48.53
N ALA A 209 -18.82 31.27 -47.38
CA ALA A 209 -19.86 32.31 -47.26
C ALA A 209 -19.49 33.58 -47.95
N LEU A 210 -18.21 33.95 -47.96
CA LEU A 210 -17.68 35.16 -48.63
C LEU A 210 -17.29 34.93 -50.11
N ALA A 211 -17.46 33.70 -50.64
CA ALA A 211 -17.07 33.31 -52.01
C ALA A 211 -15.61 33.67 -52.37
N LEU A 212 -14.70 33.60 -51.40
CA LEU A 212 -13.29 33.90 -51.57
C LEU A 212 -12.55 32.73 -52.18
N PRO A 213 -11.47 32.93 -52.96
CA PRO A 213 -10.75 31.81 -53.59
C PRO A 213 -10.08 30.90 -52.55
N LEU A 214 -10.30 29.60 -52.69
CA LEU A 214 -9.80 28.54 -51.77
C LEU A 214 -8.27 28.52 -51.64
N ARG A 215 -7.55 29.12 -52.60
CA ARG A 215 -6.09 29.16 -52.62
C ARG A 215 -5.50 29.93 -51.44
N GLU A 216 -6.26 30.84 -50.84
CA GLU A 216 -5.80 31.67 -49.71
C GLU A 216 -6.17 31.06 -48.35
N LEU A 217 -6.89 29.94 -48.31
CA LEU A 217 -7.34 29.29 -47.09
C LEU A 217 -6.22 28.97 -46.10
N PRO A 218 -5.07 28.36 -46.54
CA PRO A 218 -3.99 28.00 -45.59
C PRO A 218 -3.28 29.18 -44.93
N THR A 219 -3.38 30.36 -45.51
CA THR A 219 -2.71 31.59 -45.00
C THR A 219 -3.60 32.42 -44.09
N ARG A 220 -4.88 32.05 -43.92
CA ARG A 220 -5.82 32.75 -43.02
C ARG A 220 -5.50 32.47 -41.57
N PRO A 221 -5.48 33.48 -40.70
CA PRO A 221 -5.10 33.32 -39.29
C PRO A 221 -5.88 32.22 -38.58
N GLY A 222 -7.20 32.14 -38.75
CA GLY A 222 -8.02 31.13 -38.10
C GLY A 222 -7.76 29.69 -38.54
N VAL A 223 -7.27 29.47 -39.79
CA VAL A 223 -6.87 28.11 -40.25
C VAL A 223 -5.52 27.73 -39.68
N VAL A 224 -4.58 28.67 -39.67
CA VAL A 224 -3.24 28.48 -39.09
C VAL A 224 -3.34 28.18 -37.61
N ASP A 225 -4.11 28.98 -36.86
CA ASP A 225 -4.34 28.77 -35.42
C ASP A 225 -5.03 27.47 -35.12
N GLY A 226 -6.04 27.07 -35.94
CA GLY A 226 -6.72 25.80 -35.84
C GLY A 226 -5.78 24.62 -36.07
N LEU A 227 -4.89 24.64 -37.08
CA LEU A 227 -3.90 23.64 -37.36
C LEU A 227 -2.88 23.48 -36.22
N VAL A 228 -2.41 24.62 -35.67
CA VAL A 228 -1.50 24.62 -34.50
C VAL A 228 -2.17 23.96 -33.29
N CYS A 229 -3.43 24.31 -32.99
CA CYS A 229 -4.17 23.70 -31.90
C CYS A 229 -4.41 22.19 -32.11
N VAL A 230 -4.70 21.75 -33.34
CA VAL A 230 -4.83 20.31 -33.67
C VAL A 230 -3.52 19.58 -33.47
N LEU A 231 -2.39 20.13 -33.92
CA LEU A 231 -1.06 19.55 -33.74
C LEU A 231 -0.66 19.46 -32.27
N LEU A 232 -0.85 20.52 -31.50
CA LEU A 232 -0.57 20.54 -30.07
C LEU A 232 -1.46 19.55 -29.30
N GLY A 233 -2.74 19.48 -29.63
CA GLY A 233 -3.68 18.53 -29.04
C GLY A 233 -3.31 17.09 -29.35
N ALA A 234 -2.89 16.80 -30.59
CA ALA A 234 -2.41 15.49 -31.00
C ALA A 234 -1.13 15.08 -30.26
N LEU A 235 -0.16 16.01 -30.13
CA LEU A 235 1.08 15.79 -29.39
C LEU A 235 0.82 15.50 -27.90
N LEU A 236 -0.02 16.29 -27.24
CA LEU A 236 -0.39 16.07 -25.84
C LEU A 236 -1.15 14.75 -25.63
N SER A 237 -2.04 14.41 -26.56
CA SER A 237 -2.76 13.13 -26.53
C SER A 237 -1.84 11.94 -26.78
N ALA A 238 -0.85 12.06 -27.66
CA ALA A 238 0.16 11.04 -27.97
C ALA A 238 1.14 10.86 -26.81
N ALA A 239 1.58 11.94 -26.15
CA ALA A 239 2.42 11.89 -24.97
C ALA A 239 1.73 11.11 -23.82
N GLY A 240 0.40 11.27 -23.68
CA GLY A 240 -0.40 10.47 -22.74
C GLY A 240 -0.47 8.97 -23.08
N ARG A 241 -0.28 8.56 -24.35
CA ARG A 241 -0.33 7.16 -24.82
C ARG A 241 1.04 6.49 -24.88
N GLY A 242 2.05 7.19 -25.39
CA GLY A 242 3.39 6.62 -25.65
C GLY A 242 4.16 6.19 -24.40
N TRP A 243 3.76 6.71 -23.26
CA TRP A 243 4.34 6.31 -22.01
C TRP A 243 3.76 4.98 -21.46
N LEU A 244 2.57 4.57 -21.92
CA LEU A 244 1.93 3.29 -21.58
C LEU A 244 2.58 2.11 -22.32
N SER A 245 3.06 2.31 -23.55
CA SER A 245 3.68 1.24 -24.34
C SER A 245 5.07 0.86 -23.88
N ARG A 246 5.83 1.78 -23.31
CA ARG A 246 7.19 1.52 -22.81
C ARG A 246 7.23 0.74 -21.49
N ARG A 247 6.15 0.73 -20.71
CA ARG A 247 6.06 -0.04 -19.45
C ARG A 247 5.52 -1.45 -19.61
N GLY A 248 4.69 -1.71 -20.61
CA GLY A 248 4.25 -3.07 -20.91
C GLY A 248 5.35 -3.99 -21.44
N ALA A 249 6.47 -3.41 -21.90
CA ALA A 249 7.64 -4.16 -22.35
C ALA A 249 8.65 -4.46 -21.23
N ALA A 250 8.64 -3.69 -20.15
CA ALA A 250 9.58 -3.86 -19.02
C ALA A 250 9.09 -4.86 -17.95
N THR A 251 7.83 -5.30 -18.03
CA THR A 251 7.24 -6.27 -17.08
C THR A 251 7.13 -7.68 -17.68
N ARG A 252 7.68 -7.93 -18.86
CA ARG A 252 7.72 -9.24 -19.54
C ARG A 252 9.16 -9.74 -19.84
N GLY A 253 10.14 -9.25 -19.12
CA GLY A 253 11.53 -9.72 -19.18
C GLY A 253 11.95 -10.36 -17.85
#